data_6bff31486232456b8533f7d1d4a8e076
#
_entry.id   6bff31486232456b8533f7d1d4a8e076
#
_cell.length_a   1.000
_cell.length_b   1.000
_cell.length_c   1.000
_cell.angle_alpha   90.00
_cell.angle_beta   90.00
_cell.angle_gamma   90.00
#
_symmetry.space_group_name_H-M   'P 1'
#
loop_
_entity.id
_entity.type
_entity.pdbx_description
1 polymer ?
#
loop_
_entity_poly.entity_id
_entity_poly.type
_entity_poly.pdbx_seq_one_letter_code
_entity_poly.pdbx_strand_id
1 'polypeptide(L)'
;MLNIGAHLSISKGFLACGKEATSIGANTFQFFTRNPRGGKAKEIDPNDTNALLEYMKENNFSKILAHAPYTLNSCSKTDKTREFALETMKDDLRRMEYLPNNLYNFHPGSHVGQGIEKGIELIVNQLNEVLFEDMTTTVLLETMAGKGTEVGSKFQELKEILDGVTLNEKMGVCLDTCHVFDGGYDIKDNLEDVLEEFDKVIGIDKLKAIHLNDSKNFLGCHKDRHEKIGEGGIGLDALVSVINHPKLKDLPFFLETPNDLDGYKAEITLLRENYKF
;
A
#
# COMPACT_ATOMS: atom_id res chain seq x y z
N MET A 1 -4.35 -19.19 7.19
CA MET A 1 -4.45 -19.05 5.71
C MET A 1 -3.80 -17.72 5.31
N LEU A 2 -2.99 -17.71 4.24
CA LEU A 2 -2.35 -16.47 3.74
C LEU A 2 -3.39 -15.48 3.23
N ASN A 3 -3.36 -14.24 3.75
CA ASN A 3 -4.18 -13.13 3.26
C ASN A 3 -3.48 -12.48 2.07
N ILE A 4 -3.83 -12.87 0.86
CA ILE A 4 -3.14 -12.42 -0.36
C ILE A 4 -4.12 -12.06 -1.46
N GLY A 5 -3.80 -11.02 -2.21
CA GLY A 5 -4.52 -10.58 -3.38
C GLY A 5 -3.63 -9.80 -4.34
N ALA A 6 -4.23 -9.21 -5.36
CA ALA A 6 -3.54 -8.46 -6.39
C ALA A 6 -4.22 -7.11 -6.64
N HIS A 7 -3.55 -6.23 -7.37
CA HIS A 7 -4.12 -4.97 -7.84
C HIS A 7 -5.11 -5.22 -8.98
N LEU A 8 -6.39 -5.02 -8.72
CA LEU A 8 -7.49 -5.30 -9.63
C LEU A 8 -8.28 -4.04 -9.99
N SER A 9 -9.08 -4.15 -11.04
CA SER A 9 -9.87 -3.02 -11.55
C SER A 9 -11.30 -3.04 -11.02
N ILE A 10 -11.74 -1.93 -10.42
CA ILE A 10 -13.14 -1.71 -10.03
C ILE A 10 -14.02 -1.13 -11.16
N SER A 11 -13.54 -1.12 -12.40
CA SER A 11 -14.29 -0.53 -13.53
C SER A 11 -15.65 -1.18 -13.77
N LYS A 12 -15.80 -2.46 -13.44
CA LYS A 12 -17.05 -3.25 -13.55
C LYS A 12 -17.88 -3.25 -12.26
N GLY A 13 -17.45 -2.54 -11.22
CA GLY A 13 -18.06 -2.51 -9.89
C GLY A 13 -17.23 -3.23 -8.83
N PHE A 14 -17.56 -2.97 -7.56
CA PHE A 14 -16.84 -3.50 -6.41
C PHE A 14 -17.09 -5.00 -6.21
N LEU A 15 -18.35 -5.44 -6.27
CA LEU A 15 -18.70 -6.87 -6.20
C LEU A 15 -18.04 -7.68 -7.31
N ALA A 16 -18.01 -7.13 -8.54
CA ALA A 16 -17.33 -7.79 -9.66
C ALA A 16 -15.84 -7.96 -9.39
N CYS A 17 -15.18 -6.94 -8.80
CA CYS A 17 -13.78 -7.00 -8.41
C CYS A 17 -13.54 -8.08 -7.32
N GLY A 18 -14.40 -8.16 -6.29
CA GLY A 18 -14.33 -9.21 -5.27
C GLY A 18 -14.45 -10.62 -5.86
N LYS A 19 -15.38 -10.83 -6.80
CA LYS A 19 -15.52 -12.11 -7.51
C LYS A 19 -14.31 -12.43 -8.41
N GLU A 20 -13.73 -11.42 -9.05
CA GLU A 20 -12.50 -11.56 -9.83
C GLU A 20 -11.32 -11.97 -8.92
N ALA A 21 -11.19 -11.34 -7.73
CA ALA A 21 -10.20 -11.75 -6.73
C ALA A 21 -10.35 -13.23 -6.34
N THR A 22 -11.57 -13.68 -6.03
CA THR A 22 -11.83 -15.09 -5.71
C THR A 22 -11.44 -16.02 -6.86
N SER A 23 -11.68 -15.62 -8.10
CA SER A 23 -11.40 -16.45 -9.29
C SER A 23 -9.91 -16.76 -9.49
N ILE A 24 -9.03 -15.90 -8.97
CA ILE A 24 -7.58 -16.08 -8.98
C ILE A 24 -7.04 -16.66 -7.66
N GLY A 25 -7.91 -17.11 -6.75
CA GLY A 25 -7.52 -17.68 -5.46
C GLY A 25 -7.15 -16.65 -4.39
N ALA A 26 -7.46 -15.36 -4.60
CA ALA A 26 -7.24 -14.30 -3.64
C ALA A 26 -8.35 -14.23 -2.58
N ASN A 27 -8.04 -13.72 -1.39
CA ASN A 27 -8.98 -13.39 -0.32
C ASN A 27 -8.79 -11.95 0.19
N THR A 28 -8.22 -11.12 -0.62
CA THR A 28 -8.17 -9.66 -0.56
C THR A 28 -7.89 -9.11 -1.95
N PHE A 29 -7.93 -7.80 -2.11
CA PHE A 29 -7.48 -7.13 -3.34
C PHE A 29 -7.15 -5.67 -3.06
N GLN A 30 -6.34 -5.09 -3.95
CA GLN A 30 -6.09 -3.66 -4.03
C GLN A 30 -6.76 -3.08 -5.26
N PHE A 31 -7.13 -1.81 -5.20
CA PHE A 31 -7.72 -1.10 -6.33
C PHE A 31 -7.38 0.39 -6.30
N PHE A 32 -7.36 1.06 -7.44
CA PHE A 32 -7.31 2.51 -7.48
C PHE A 32 -8.66 3.14 -7.18
N THR A 33 -8.69 4.16 -6.31
CA THR A 33 -9.90 4.93 -5.98
C THR A 33 -10.51 5.63 -7.19
N ARG A 34 -9.65 5.98 -8.16
CA ARG A 34 -9.96 6.66 -9.42
C ARG A 34 -8.93 6.31 -10.48
N ASN A 35 -9.02 6.91 -11.67
CA ASN A 35 -7.98 6.73 -12.67
C ASN A 35 -6.60 7.05 -12.07
N PRO A 36 -5.59 6.14 -12.17
CA PRO A 36 -4.27 6.32 -11.56
C PRO A 36 -3.50 7.54 -12.07
N ARG A 37 -3.91 8.10 -13.23
CA ARG A 37 -3.36 9.36 -13.77
C ARG A 37 -4.11 10.60 -13.29
N GLY A 38 -5.01 10.45 -12.31
CA GLY A 38 -5.86 11.51 -11.77
C GLY A 38 -7.19 11.64 -12.52
N GLY A 39 -8.07 12.50 -12.01
CA GLY A 39 -9.38 12.75 -12.58
C GLY A 39 -10.53 12.46 -11.60
N LYS A 40 -11.76 12.66 -12.06
CA LYS A 40 -12.94 12.40 -11.25
C LYS A 40 -13.10 10.91 -11.00
N ALA A 41 -13.41 10.54 -9.76
CA ALA A 41 -13.86 9.21 -9.42
C ALA A 41 -15.30 9.00 -9.95
N LYS A 42 -15.63 7.75 -10.31
CA LYS A 42 -17.00 7.34 -10.60
C LYS A 42 -17.86 7.49 -9.35
N GLU A 43 -19.14 7.82 -9.49
CA GLU A 43 -20.05 7.76 -8.33
C GLU A 43 -20.08 6.35 -7.74
N ILE A 44 -20.15 6.27 -6.41
CA ILE A 44 -20.29 5.00 -5.72
C ILE A 44 -21.77 4.60 -5.72
N ASP A 45 -22.04 3.36 -6.12
CA ASP A 45 -23.33 2.73 -5.90
C ASP A 45 -23.32 2.03 -4.54
N PRO A 46 -24.09 2.50 -3.55
CA PRO A 46 -24.15 1.87 -2.22
C PRO A 46 -24.62 0.41 -2.27
N ASN A 47 -25.43 0.02 -3.25
CA ASN A 47 -25.87 -1.37 -3.39
C ASN A 47 -24.70 -2.28 -3.79
N ASP A 48 -23.81 -1.82 -4.68
CA ASP A 48 -22.63 -2.56 -5.12
C ASP A 48 -21.59 -2.71 -4.00
N THR A 49 -21.35 -1.64 -3.21
CA THR A 49 -20.45 -1.72 -2.06
C THR A 49 -21.00 -2.61 -0.95
N ASN A 50 -22.30 -2.53 -0.65
CA ASN A 50 -22.94 -3.42 0.33
C ASN A 50 -22.87 -4.88 -0.11
N ALA A 51 -23.12 -5.15 -1.39
CA ALA A 51 -23.01 -6.50 -1.95
C ALA A 51 -21.58 -7.03 -1.88
N LEU A 52 -20.56 -6.17 -2.08
CA LEU A 52 -19.17 -6.55 -1.84
C LEU A 52 -18.93 -6.89 -0.37
N LEU A 53 -19.39 -6.08 0.58
CA LEU A 53 -19.18 -6.31 2.01
C LEU A 53 -19.79 -7.64 2.48
N GLU A 54 -20.98 -7.97 2.00
CA GLU A 54 -21.60 -9.28 2.25
C GLU A 54 -20.75 -10.40 1.64
N TYR A 55 -20.35 -10.26 0.39
CA TYR A 55 -19.50 -11.22 -0.29
C TYR A 55 -18.16 -11.45 0.41
N MET A 56 -17.51 -10.39 0.87
CA MET A 56 -16.27 -10.47 1.64
C MET A 56 -16.45 -11.28 2.93
N LYS A 57 -17.55 -11.04 3.65
CA LYS A 57 -17.88 -11.79 4.87
C LYS A 57 -18.11 -13.28 4.60
N GLU A 58 -18.87 -13.62 3.56
CA GLU A 58 -19.19 -14.99 3.19
C GLU A 58 -17.95 -15.78 2.70
N ASN A 59 -16.99 -15.09 2.08
CA ASN A 59 -15.79 -15.70 1.50
C ASN A 59 -14.51 -15.48 2.36
N ASN A 60 -14.65 -15.05 3.62
CA ASN A 60 -13.54 -14.84 4.56
C ASN A 60 -12.44 -13.92 3.99
N PHE A 61 -12.84 -12.83 3.36
CA PHE A 61 -11.88 -11.82 2.90
C PHE A 61 -11.20 -11.12 4.07
N SER A 62 -9.91 -10.87 3.91
CA SER A 62 -9.18 -9.92 4.71
C SER A 62 -9.52 -8.47 4.31
N LYS A 63 -8.93 -7.48 4.97
CA LYS A 63 -9.06 -6.08 4.60
C LYS A 63 -8.60 -5.85 3.16
N ILE A 64 -9.39 -5.10 2.40
CA ILE A 64 -9.00 -4.62 1.07
C ILE A 64 -8.28 -3.27 1.18
N LEU A 65 -7.54 -2.91 0.15
CA LEU A 65 -6.74 -1.71 0.11
C LEU A 65 -7.11 -0.84 -1.10
N ALA A 66 -7.48 0.40 -0.82
CA ALA A 66 -7.63 1.43 -1.85
C ALA A 66 -6.30 2.17 -2.02
N HIS A 67 -5.80 2.26 -3.23
CA HIS A 67 -4.57 2.99 -3.53
C HIS A 67 -4.90 4.36 -4.14
N ALA A 68 -4.25 5.40 -3.64
CA ALA A 68 -4.33 6.74 -4.21
C ALA A 68 -3.78 6.78 -5.64
N PRO A 69 -4.22 7.72 -6.48
CA PRO A 69 -3.64 7.86 -7.82
C PRO A 69 -2.16 8.29 -7.74
N TYR A 70 -1.34 7.84 -8.68
CA TYR A 70 0.10 8.20 -8.75
C TYR A 70 0.38 9.70 -8.87
N THR A 71 -0.61 10.47 -9.29
CA THR A 71 -0.51 11.92 -9.41
C THR A 71 -0.68 12.67 -8.10
N LEU A 72 -1.05 11.97 -7.01
CA LEU A 72 -1.15 12.54 -5.69
C LEU A 72 0.26 12.84 -5.15
N ASN A 73 0.55 14.10 -4.88
CA ASN A 73 1.82 14.54 -4.30
C ASN A 73 1.58 15.65 -3.28
N SER A 74 1.45 15.26 -2.02
CA SER A 74 1.14 16.13 -0.88
C SER A 74 2.23 17.14 -0.57
N CYS A 75 3.48 16.86 -0.97
CA CYS A 75 4.64 17.72 -0.69
C CYS A 75 5.25 18.36 -1.94
N SER A 76 4.49 18.44 -3.02
CA SER A 76 4.93 19.14 -4.24
C SER A 76 5.31 20.58 -3.97
N LYS A 77 6.29 21.11 -4.70
CA LYS A 77 6.64 22.54 -4.72
C LYS A 77 5.49 23.41 -5.24
N THR A 78 4.62 22.87 -6.09
CA THR A 78 3.54 23.60 -6.77
C THR A 78 2.25 23.54 -5.96
N ASP A 79 1.71 24.70 -5.57
CA ASP A 79 0.46 24.81 -4.80
C ASP A 79 -0.69 24.06 -5.46
N LYS A 80 -0.89 24.24 -6.75
CA LYS A 80 -1.93 23.55 -7.53
C LYS A 80 -1.86 22.03 -7.42
N THR A 81 -0.66 21.46 -7.33
CA THR A 81 -0.48 20.02 -7.16
C THR A 81 -0.85 19.57 -5.75
N ARG A 82 -0.51 20.39 -4.74
CA ARG A 82 -0.90 20.11 -3.35
C ARG A 82 -2.40 20.27 -3.13
N GLU A 83 -3.03 21.30 -3.72
CA GLU A 83 -4.49 21.48 -3.69
C GLU A 83 -5.20 20.28 -4.32
N PHE A 84 -4.72 19.81 -5.48
CA PHE A 84 -5.25 18.59 -6.10
C PHE A 84 -5.09 17.37 -5.21
N ALA A 85 -3.94 17.20 -4.55
CA ALA A 85 -3.68 16.10 -3.63
C ALA A 85 -4.62 16.15 -2.41
N LEU A 86 -4.81 17.33 -1.83
CA LEU A 86 -5.71 17.60 -0.72
C LEU A 86 -7.16 17.22 -1.06
N GLU A 87 -7.71 17.78 -2.15
CA GLU A 87 -9.09 17.53 -2.57
C GLU A 87 -9.31 16.07 -2.97
N THR A 88 -8.31 15.46 -3.61
CA THR A 88 -8.35 14.04 -3.97
C THR A 88 -8.42 13.16 -2.74
N MET A 89 -7.56 13.37 -1.76
CA MET A 89 -7.52 12.57 -0.54
C MET A 89 -8.78 12.78 0.31
N LYS A 90 -9.28 14.01 0.42
CA LYS A 90 -10.57 14.30 1.07
C LYS A 90 -11.74 13.52 0.48
N ASP A 91 -11.83 13.50 -0.85
CA ASP A 91 -12.88 12.76 -1.55
C ASP A 91 -12.67 11.24 -1.38
N ASP A 92 -11.45 10.76 -1.56
CA ASP A 92 -11.15 9.32 -1.42
C ASP A 92 -11.47 8.79 -0.03
N LEU A 93 -11.09 9.49 1.04
CA LEU A 93 -11.35 9.05 2.41
C LEU A 93 -12.86 9.00 2.74
N ARG A 94 -13.64 9.97 2.26
CA ARG A 94 -15.11 9.93 2.39
C ARG A 94 -15.72 8.76 1.61
N ARG A 95 -15.17 8.46 0.45
CA ARG A 95 -15.60 7.33 -0.38
C ARG A 95 -15.26 5.99 0.25
N MET A 96 -14.14 5.91 0.97
CA MET A 96 -13.76 4.70 1.70
C MET A 96 -14.72 4.35 2.83
N GLU A 97 -15.47 5.30 3.37
CA GLU A 97 -16.49 5.00 4.38
C GLU A 97 -17.72 4.23 3.83
N TYR A 98 -17.85 4.06 2.49
CA TYR A 98 -18.73 3.06 1.89
C TYR A 98 -18.18 1.63 1.97
N LEU A 99 -16.91 1.48 2.33
CA LEU A 99 -16.19 0.22 2.55
C LEU A 99 -15.48 0.27 3.91
N PRO A 100 -16.24 0.33 5.02
CA PRO A 100 -15.71 0.63 6.35
C PRO A 100 -14.66 -0.40 6.81
N ASN A 101 -13.77 0.05 7.71
CA ASN A 101 -12.71 -0.75 8.33
C ASN A 101 -11.63 -1.29 7.37
N ASN A 102 -11.53 -0.77 6.17
CA ASN A 102 -10.52 -1.12 5.18
C ASN A 102 -9.34 -0.12 5.17
N LEU A 103 -8.44 -0.29 4.22
CA LEU A 103 -7.17 0.42 4.15
C LEU A 103 -7.16 1.41 2.98
N TYR A 104 -6.52 2.55 3.18
CA TYR A 104 -6.21 3.51 2.11
C TYR A 104 -4.72 3.79 2.11
N ASN A 105 -4.03 3.48 1.02
CA ASN A 105 -2.60 3.63 0.85
C ASN A 105 -2.25 4.77 -0.10
N PHE A 106 -1.18 5.50 0.20
CA PHE A 106 -0.67 6.53 -0.69
C PHE A 106 0.86 6.68 -0.59
N HIS A 107 1.48 7.06 -1.70
CA HIS A 107 2.87 7.49 -1.70
C HIS A 107 2.99 8.84 -0.99
N PRO A 108 3.86 9.02 0.00
CA PRO A 108 4.03 10.30 0.71
C PRO A 108 4.29 11.47 -0.25
N GLY A 109 4.97 11.21 -1.37
CA GLY A 109 5.20 12.16 -2.44
C GLY A 109 6.66 12.53 -2.63
N SER A 110 6.89 13.60 -3.40
CA SER A 110 8.22 14.07 -3.75
C SER A 110 8.33 15.56 -3.48
N HIS A 111 9.34 15.96 -2.69
CA HIS A 111 9.51 17.36 -2.24
C HIS A 111 10.04 18.32 -3.31
N VAL A 112 10.43 17.80 -4.47
CA VAL A 112 10.84 18.58 -5.67
C VAL A 112 11.85 19.69 -5.34
N GLY A 113 12.91 19.35 -4.62
CA GLY A 113 14.01 20.24 -4.26
C GLY A 113 13.77 21.21 -3.10
N GLN A 114 12.64 21.10 -2.38
CA GLN A 114 12.36 21.93 -1.18
C GLN A 114 13.07 21.43 0.09
N GLY A 115 13.61 20.22 0.06
CA GLY A 115 14.19 19.53 1.22
C GLY A 115 13.20 18.60 1.90
N ILE A 116 13.75 17.58 2.58
CA ILE A 116 12.99 16.51 3.22
C ILE A 116 12.10 17.05 4.36
N GLU A 117 12.65 17.93 5.21
CA GLU A 117 11.93 18.55 6.33
C GLU A 117 10.67 19.30 5.86
N LYS A 118 10.81 20.08 4.77
CA LYS A 118 9.65 20.78 4.18
C LYS A 118 8.67 19.82 3.55
N GLY A 119 9.15 18.74 2.96
CA GLY A 119 8.31 17.67 2.43
C GLY A 119 7.45 17.03 3.53
N ILE A 120 8.06 16.66 4.64
CA ILE A 120 7.39 16.07 5.81
C ILE A 120 6.36 17.05 6.39
N GLU A 121 6.73 18.32 6.61
CA GLU A 121 5.81 19.36 7.10
C GLU A 121 4.54 19.46 6.24
N LEU A 122 4.70 19.48 4.92
CA LEU A 122 3.56 19.60 3.99
C LEU A 122 2.66 18.38 4.01
N ILE A 123 3.23 17.17 4.12
CA ILE A 123 2.47 15.92 4.23
C ILE A 123 1.68 15.90 5.54
N VAL A 124 2.33 16.23 6.67
CA VAL A 124 1.69 16.30 7.99
C VAL A 124 0.53 17.29 7.99
N ASN A 125 0.73 18.49 7.43
CA ASN A 125 -0.33 19.49 7.34
C ASN A 125 -1.53 18.99 6.53
N GLN A 126 -1.30 18.34 5.39
CA GLN A 126 -2.38 17.75 4.60
C GLN A 126 -3.11 16.66 5.36
N LEU A 127 -2.40 15.74 6.01
CA LEU A 127 -3.00 14.66 6.78
C LEU A 127 -3.86 15.20 7.93
N ASN A 128 -3.37 16.20 8.66
CA ASN A 128 -4.14 16.85 9.73
C ASN A 128 -5.39 17.59 9.23
N GLU A 129 -5.45 17.95 7.94
CA GLU A 129 -6.64 18.57 7.34
C GLU A 129 -7.65 17.56 6.81
N VAL A 130 -7.19 16.39 6.34
CA VAL A 130 -8.07 15.41 5.66
C VAL A 130 -8.60 14.32 6.57
N LEU A 131 -7.88 13.98 7.65
CA LEU A 131 -8.31 12.97 8.60
C LEU A 131 -9.44 13.50 9.49
N PHE A 132 -10.38 12.64 9.87
CA PHE A 132 -11.52 12.99 10.72
C PHE A 132 -11.79 11.89 11.76
N GLU A 133 -12.35 12.27 12.91
CA GLU A 133 -12.49 11.38 14.07
C GLU A 133 -13.33 10.14 13.78
N ASP A 134 -14.44 10.30 13.06
CA ASP A 134 -15.44 9.25 12.82
C ASP A 134 -15.02 8.27 11.71
N MET A 135 -13.89 8.49 11.02
CA MET A 135 -13.46 7.60 9.96
C MET A 135 -13.11 6.20 10.50
N THR A 136 -13.48 5.20 9.71
CA THR A 136 -13.17 3.80 9.98
C THR A 136 -11.96 3.29 9.19
N THR A 137 -11.60 4.00 8.14
CA THR A 137 -10.48 3.70 7.24
C THR A 137 -9.14 3.95 7.95
N THR A 138 -8.21 3.01 7.82
CA THR A 138 -6.82 3.23 8.23
C THR A 138 -6.02 3.74 7.05
N VAL A 139 -5.36 4.90 7.20
CA VAL A 139 -4.55 5.53 6.15
C VAL A 139 -3.10 5.08 6.28
N LEU A 140 -2.53 4.60 5.19
CA LEU A 140 -1.18 4.02 5.17
C LEU A 140 -0.21 4.91 4.38
N LEU A 141 0.92 5.20 5.03
CA LEU A 141 2.10 5.71 4.35
C LEU A 141 2.84 4.54 3.70
N GLU A 142 3.08 4.61 2.42
CA GLU A 142 3.89 3.59 1.76
C GLU A 142 5.39 3.86 1.95
N THR A 143 6.18 2.80 2.17
CA THR A 143 7.63 2.89 2.10
C THR A 143 8.07 3.13 0.66
N MET A 144 9.02 4.04 0.44
CA MET A 144 9.44 4.47 -0.88
C MET A 144 10.87 4.04 -1.22
N ALA A 145 11.18 3.91 -2.51
CA ALA A 145 12.51 3.53 -2.99
C ALA A 145 13.57 4.65 -2.87
N GLY A 146 13.14 5.90 -2.61
CA GLY A 146 14.04 7.05 -2.56
C GLY A 146 14.47 7.53 -3.94
N LYS A 147 13.60 7.34 -4.95
CA LYS A 147 13.85 7.81 -6.30
C LYS A 147 13.75 9.33 -6.38
N GLY A 148 14.82 9.98 -6.79
CA GLY A 148 14.86 11.45 -6.93
C GLY A 148 14.71 12.16 -5.58
N THR A 149 13.55 12.76 -5.33
CA THR A 149 13.24 13.54 -4.13
C THR A 149 12.02 12.99 -3.38
N GLU A 150 11.79 11.70 -3.47
CA GLU A 150 10.73 11.00 -2.73
C GLU A 150 10.94 11.11 -1.22
N VAL A 151 9.84 11.26 -0.49
CA VAL A 151 9.76 11.22 0.97
C VAL A 151 9.26 9.83 1.37
N GLY A 152 9.79 9.27 2.46
CA GLY A 152 9.37 7.96 2.97
C GLY A 152 10.30 6.81 2.58
N SER A 153 11.50 7.12 2.10
CA SER A 153 12.53 6.11 1.80
C SER A 153 13.29 5.64 3.06
N LYS A 154 13.16 6.37 4.16
CA LYS A 154 13.72 6.00 5.44
C LYS A 154 12.61 5.86 6.49
N PHE A 155 12.72 4.87 7.36
CA PHE A 155 11.75 4.65 8.43
C PHE A 155 11.61 5.87 9.34
N GLN A 156 12.69 6.64 9.56
CA GLN A 156 12.69 7.88 10.31
C GLN A 156 11.78 8.94 9.68
N GLU A 157 11.77 9.06 8.35
CA GLU A 157 10.91 10.02 7.63
C GLU A 157 9.42 9.67 7.83
N LEU A 158 9.08 8.37 7.75
CA LEU A 158 7.72 7.90 8.03
C LEU A 158 7.33 8.12 9.48
N LYS A 159 8.27 7.88 10.42
CA LYS A 159 8.06 8.15 11.85
C LYS A 159 7.77 9.62 12.12
N GLU A 160 8.55 10.53 11.54
CA GLU A 160 8.33 11.97 11.69
C GLU A 160 6.96 12.40 11.16
N ILE A 161 6.51 11.83 10.04
CA ILE A 161 5.14 12.07 9.53
C ILE A 161 4.11 11.58 10.54
N LEU A 162 4.23 10.32 11.00
CA LEU A 162 3.28 9.73 11.96
C LEU A 162 3.20 10.54 13.26
N ASP A 163 4.34 11.00 13.78
CA ASP A 163 4.40 11.78 15.01
C ASP A 163 3.78 13.18 14.87
N GLY A 164 3.82 13.76 13.68
CA GLY A 164 3.22 15.05 13.38
C GLY A 164 1.71 15.01 13.16
N VAL A 165 1.13 13.82 12.96
CA VAL A 165 -0.31 13.65 12.70
C VAL A 165 -1.10 13.55 14.00
N THR A 166 -2.11 14.42 14.17
CA THR A 166 -2.95 14.51 15.38
C THR A 166 -3.76 13.23 15.61
N LEU A 167 -4.38 12.68 14.54
CA LEU A 167 -5.15 11.44 14.56
C LEU A 167 -4.26 10.26 14.13
N ASN A 168 -3.11 10.10 14.77
CA ASN A 168 -2.14 9.10 14.36
C ASN A 168 -2.59 7.64 14.61
N GLU A 169 -3.62 7.43 15.44
CA GLU A 169 -4.27 6.12 15.60
C GLU A 169 -5.01 5.66 14.33
N LYS A 170 -5.36 6.60 13.44
CA LYS A 170 -5.92 6.32 12.10
C LYS A 170 -4.86 6.02 11.06
N MET A 171 -3.57 6.14 11.44
CA MET A 171 -2.43 5.98 10.54
C MET A 171 -1.71 4.65 10.74
N GLY A 172 -1.15 4.15 9.64
CA GLY A 172 -0.25 3.01 9.61
C GLY A 172 0.75 3.12 8.46
N VAL A 173 1.43 2.02 8.19
CA VAL A 173 2.42 1.89 7.11
C VAL A 173 2.07 0.70 6.24
N CYS A 174 2.25 0.85 4.93
CA CYS A 174 2.35 -0.23 3.96
C CYS A 174 3.83 -0.40 3.60
N LEU A 175 4.39 -1.58 3.85
CA LEU A 175 5.75 -1.89 3.44
C LEU A 175 5.72 -2.53 2.05
N ASP A 176 6.34 -1.88 1.07
CA ASP A 176 6.59 -2.47 -0.24
C ASP A 176 7.97 -3.12 -0.28
N THR A 177 8.02 -4.42 -0.59
CA THR A 177 9.26 -5.20 -0.59
C THR A 177 10.24 -4.73 -1.67
N CYS A 178 9.77 -4.34 -2.85
CA CYS A 178 10.59 -3.76 -3.90
C CYS A 178 11.15 -2.40 -3.46
N HIS A 179 10.30 -1.52 -2.90
CA HIS A 179 10.72 -0.17 -2.49
C HIS A 179 11.77 -0.20 -1.38
N VAL A 180 11.56 -0.98 -0.31
CA VAL A 180 12.56 -1.04 0.77
C VAL A 180 13.86 -1.65 0.28
N PHE A 181 13.83 -2.68 -0.57
CA PHE A 181 15.02 -3.27 -1.19
C PHE A 181 15.77 -2.26 -2.06
N ASP A 182 15.05 -1.59 -2.96
CA ASP A 182 15.62 -0.53 -3.80
C ASP A 182 16.09 0.67 -2.96
N GLY A 183 15.45 0.93 -1.80
CA GLY A 183 15.82 1.96 -0.82
C GLY A 183 17.03 1.63 0.05
N GLY A 184 17.53 0.39 -0.03
CA GLY A 184 18.75 -0.06 0.66
C GLY A 184 18.50 -0.89 1.92
N TYR A 185 17.27 -1.29 2.22
CA TYR A 185 16.96 -2.25 3.29
C TYR A 185 17.05 -3.68 2.75
N ASP A 186 17.98 -4.45 3.27
CA ASP A 186 18.27 -5.79 2.77
C ASP A 186 17.29 -6.84 3.31
N ILE A 187 16.08 -6.84 2.77
CA ILE A 187 15.06 -7.85 3.10
C ILE A 187 15.37 -9.23 2.50
N LYS A 188 16.36 -9.32 1.63
CA LYS A 188 16.77 -10.57 1.00
C LYS A 188 17.56 -11.45 1.96
N ASP A 189 18.63 -10.91 2.52
CA ASP A 189 19.57 -11.67 3.33
C ASP A 189 19.47 -11.31 4.83
N ASN A 190 18.82 -10.18 5.17
CA ASN A 190 18.76 -9.63 6.54
C ASN A 190 17.34 -9.16 6.94
N LEU A 191 16.30 -9.93 6.60
CA LEU A 191 14.89 -9.57 6.88
C LEU A 191 14.61 -9.25 8.37
N GLU A 192 15.16 -10.06 9.30
CA GLU A 192 14.95 -9.84 10.74
C GLU A 192 15.51 -8.48 11.19
N ASP A 193 16.71 -8.13 10.77
CA ASP A 193 17.36 -6.85 11.13
C ASP A 193 16.56 -5.66 10.59
N VAL A 194 16.00 -5.78 9.39
CA VAL A 194 15.13 -4.75 8.80
C VAL A 194 13.83 -4.59 9.59
N LEU A 195 13.22 -5.71 10.01
CA LEU A 195 12.00 -5.67 10.83
C LEU A 195 12.26 -5.19 12.26
N GLU A 196 13.43 -5.49 12.83
CA GLU A 196 13.84 -4.95 14.13
C GLU A 196 14.07 -3.44 14.05
N GLU A 197 14.71 -2.94 12.96
CA GLU A 197 14.85 -1.50 12.75
C GLU A 197 13.48 -0.83 12.58
N PHE A 198 12.57 -1.42 11.78
CA PHE A 198 11.21 -0.91 11.62
C PHE A 198 10.48 -0.83 12.98
N ASP A 199 10.53 -1.90 13.77
CA ASP A 199 9.88 -1.98 15.08
C ASP A 199 10.45 -0.94 16.03
N LYS A 200 11.76 -0.78 16.09
CA LYS A 200 12.45 0.20 16.93
C LYS A 200 12.11 1.65 16.56
N VAL A 201 12.00 1.96 15.28
CA VAL A 201 11.80 3.33 14.78
C VAL A 201 10.33 3.71 14.78
N ILE A 202 9.46 2.85 14.23
CA ILE A 202 8.04 3.13 13.97
C ILE A 202 7.14 2.40 14.95
N GLY A 203 7.45 1.14 15.25
CA GLY A 203 6.62 0.18 15.96
C GLY A 203 5.95 -0.79 14.98
N ILE A 204 6.09 -2.10 15.23
CA ILE A 204 5.55 -3.14 14.35
C ILE A 204 4.01 -3.11 14.26
N ASP A 205 3.35 -2.60 15.28
CA ASP A 205 1.90 -2.41 15.32
C ASP A 205 1.37 -1.39 14.29
N LYS A 206 2.25 -0.50 13.80
CA LYS A 206 1.92 0.43 12.71
C LYS A 206 1.99 -0.21 11.32
N LEU A 207 2.62 -1.36 11.16
CA LEU A 207 2.62 -2.10 9.90
C LEU A 207 1.25 -2.77 9.68
N LYS A 208 0.54 -2.38 8.64
CA LYS A 208 -0.86 -2.80 8.41
C LYS A 208 -1.06 -3.56 7.11
N ALA A 209 -0.15 -3.43 6.18
CA ALA A 209 -0.21 -4.09 4.87
C ALA A 209 1.19 -4.26 4.28
N ILE A 210 1.31 -5.18 3.34
CA ILE A 210 2.54 -5.41 2.59
C ILE A 210 2.21 -5.45 1.10
N HIS A 211 2.89 -4.61 0.31
CA HIS A 211 3.03 -4.82 -1.11
C HIS A 211 4.14 -5.84 -1.32
N LEU A 212 3.76 -7.01 -1.80
CA LEU A 212 4.70 -8.13 -2.00
C LEU A 212 5.13 -8.18 -3.47
N ASN A 213 6.22 -7.52 -3.77
CA ASN A 213 6.75 -7.39 -5.13
C ASN A 213 8.23 -7.81 -5.17
N ASP A 214 8.66 -8.46 -6.25
CA ASP A 214 10.08 -8.59 -6.52
C ASP A 214 10.61 -7.33 -7.21
N SER A 215 11.92 -7.13 -7.23
CA SER A 215 12.54 -5.97 -7.87
C SER A 215 13.36 -6.37 -9.08
N LYS A 216 13.23 -5.61 -10.19
CA LYS A 216 14.12 -5.72 -11.36
C LYS A 216 15.55 -5.32 -11.07
N ASN A 217 15.82 -4.78 -9.91
CA ASN A 217 17.06 -4.08 -9.61
C ASN A 217 17.87 -4.82 -8.52
N PHE A 218 18.98 -4.20 -8.16
CA PHE A 218 19.82 -4.60 -7.03
C PHE A 218 19.57 -3.71 -5.81
N LEU A 219 19.97 -4.20 -4.65
CA LEU A 219 19.83 -3.49 -3.37
C LEU A 219 20.39 -2.06 -3.44
N GLY A 220 19.58 -1.10 -2.98
CA GLY A 220 20.01 0.30 -2.87
C GLY A 220 20.12 1.07 -4.21
N CYS A 221 19.45 0.62 -5.26
CA CYS A 221 19.51 1.26 -6.58
C CYS A 221 18.62 2.48 -6.75
N HIS A 222 17.64 2.70 -5.87
CA HIS A 222 16.67 3.81 -5.90
C HIS A 222 15.88 3.92 -7.21
N LYS A 223 15.29 2.80 -7.71
CA LYS A 223 14.65 2.76 -9.04
C LYS A 223 13.12 2.56 -9.01
N ASP A 224 12.62 1.75 -8.12
CA ASP A 224 11.21 1.37 -8.08
C ASP A 224 10.75 0.74 -9.43
N ARG A 225 11.04 -0.53 -9.61
CA ARG A 225 10.61 -1.32 -10.77
C ARG A 225 10.28 -2.74 -10.34
N HIS A 226 8.99 -3.02 -10.23
CA HIS A 226 8.50 -4.33 -9.85
C HIS A 226 8.83 -5.38 -10.91
N GLU A 227 9.14 -6.59 -10.43
CA GLU A 227 9.30 -7.80 -11.23
C GLU A 227 8.32 -8.87 -10.70
N LYS A 228 8.11 -9.90 -11.47
CA LYS A 228 7.33 -11.07 -11.06
C LYS A 228 8.00 -11.79 -9.91
N ILE A 229 7.19 -12.40 -9.06
CA ILE A 229 7.65 -13.13 -7.87
C ILE A 229 8.71 -14.19 -8.25
N GLY A 230 9.90 -14.02 -7.71
CA GLY A 230 11.03 -14.93 -7.91
C GLY A 230 11.85 -14.70 -9.20
N GLU A 231 11.47 -13.73 -10.03
CA GLU A 231 12.18 -13.42 -11.27
C GLU A 231 13.13 -12.20 -11.14
N GLY A 232 13.14 -11.57 -9.95
CA GLY A 232 13.90 -10.35 -9.69
C GLY A 232 15.10 -10.50 -8.75
N GLY A 233 15.59 -9.37 -8.27
CA GLY A 233 16.78 -9.26 -7.43
C GLY A 233 16.57 -9.74 -5.99
N ILE A 234 15.34 -9.67 -5.46
CA ILE A 234 14.98 -10.17 -4.12
C ILE A 234 14.92 -11.70 -4.17
N GLY A 235 14.16 -12.25 -5.10
CA GLY A 235 14.05 -13.69 -5.35
C GLY A 235 12.99 -14.39 -4.48
N LEU A 236 12.57 -15.58 -4.93
CA LEU A 236 11.46 -16.33 -4.34
C LEU A 236 11.69 -16.67 -2.87
N ASP A 237 12.85 -17.18 -2.50
CA ASP A 237 13.12 -17.64 -1.14
C ASP A 237 12.98 -16.53 -0.10
N ALA A 238 13.43 -15.33 -0.43
CA ALA A 238 13.29 -14.15 0.42
C ALA A 238 11.82 -13.72 0.55
N LEU A 239 11.07 -13.66 -0.54
CA LEU A 239 9.64 -13.31 -0.52
C LEU A 239 8.81 -14.37 0.21
N VAL A 240 9.17 -15.64 0.09
CA VAL A 240 8.60 -16.74 0.90
C VAL A 240 8.92 -16.55 2.38
N SER A 241 10.12 -16.06 2.72
CA SER A 241 10.48 -15.74 4.11
C SER A 241 9.61 -14.61 4.66
N VAL A 242 9.31 -13.59 3.85
CA VAL A 242 8.42 -12.47 4.22
C VAL A 242 7.02 -12.98 4.58
N ILE A 243 6.36 -13.78 3.73
CA ILE A 243 5.01 -14.28 4.00
C ILE A 243 4.95 -15.26 5.18
N ASN A 244 6.06 -15.91 5.51
CA ASN A 244 6.15 -16.86 6.63
C ASN A 244 6.75 -16.23 7.90
N HIS A 245 7.02 -14.93 7.92
CA HIS A 245 7.56 -14.29 9.09
C HIS A 245 6.49 -14.14 10.19
N PRO A 246 6.74 -14.54 11.45
CA PRO A 246 5.74 -14.55 12.52
C PRO A 246 5.08 -13.18 12.77
N LYS A 247 5.82 -12.07 12.62
CA LYS A 247 5.31 -10.70 12.78
C LYS A 247 4.45 -10.23 11.59
N LEU A 248 4.53 -10.90 10.42
CA LEU A 248 3.92 -10.45 9.17
C LEU A 248 2.78 -11.34 8.68
N LYS A 249 2.77 -12.61 9.02
CA LYS A 249 1.90 -13.68 8.47
C LYS A 249 0.39 -13.39 8.52
N ASP A 250 -0.05 -12.54 9.42
CA ASP A 250 -1.47 -12.20 9.61
C ASP A 250 -1.88 -10.91 8.85
N LEU A 251 -0.91 -10.19 8.27
CA LEU A 251 -1.15 -9.00 7.47
C LEU A 251 -1.71 -9.35 6.08
N PRO A 252 -2.45 -8.44 5.44
CA PRO A 252 -2.80 -8.58 4.03
C PRO A 252 -1.60 -8.25 3.13
N PHE A 253 -1.38 -9.12 2.14
CA PHE A 253 -0.35 -8.99 1.11
C PHE A 253 -1.01 -8.66 -0.23
N PHE A 254 -0.45 -7.69 -0.96
CA PHE A 254 -0.95 -7.24 -2.25
C PHE A 254 0.16 -7.32 -3.30
N LEU A 255 -0.15 -7.95 -4.44
CA LEU A 255 0.75 -8.05 -5.58
C LEU A 255 0.49 -6.90 -6.55
N GLU A 256 1.56 -6.22 -6.94
CA GLU A 256 1.58 -5.21 -8.00
C GLU A 256 2.58 -5.58 -9.10
N THR A 257 2.87 -6.86 -9.19
CA THR A 257 3.78 -7.42 -10.19
C THR A 257 3.24 -7.21 -11.61
N PRO A 258 4.10 -7.16 -12.64
CA PRO A 258 3.69 -6.89 -14.01
C PRO A 258 3.01 -8.12 -14.65
N ASN A 259 1.84 -8.47 -14.14
CA ASN A 259 1.04 -9.62 -14.54
C ASN A 259 -0.35 -9.24 -15.08
N ASP A 260 -0.93 -10.18 -15.83
CA ASP A 260 -2.36 -10.29 -16.06
C ASP A 260 -3.01 -11.18 -14.97
N LEU A 261 -4.32 -11.45 -15.10
CA LEU A 261 -5.06 -12.27 -14.13
C LEU A 261 -4.52 -13.70 -14.01
N ASP A 262 -4.10 -14.31 -15.09
CA ASP A 262 -3.55 -15.67 -15.08
C ASP A 262 -2.17 -15.68 -14.38
N GLY A 263 -1.37 -14.66 -14.61
CA GLY A 263 -0.10 -14.47 -13.92
C GLY A 263 -0.27 -14.24 -12.41
N TYR A 264 -1.21 -13.40 -12.00
CA TYR A 264 -1.55 -13.22 -10.58
C TYR A 264 -2.05 -14.52 -9.94
N LYS A 265 -2.88 -15.28 -10.66
CA LYS A 265 -3.33 -16.60 -10.19
C LYS A 265 -2.16 -17.56 -9.97
N ALA A 266 -1.21 -17.58 -10.89
CA ALA A 266 -0.01 -18.42 -10.75
C ALA A 266 0.84 -18.01 -9.55
N GLU A 267 1.11 -16.72 -9.36
CA GLU A 267 1.87 -16.21 -8.21
C GLU A 267 1.17 -16.45 -6.88
N ILE A 268 -0.15 -16.21 -6.79
CA ILE A 268 -0.93 -16.48 -5.58
C ILE A 268 -0.89 -17.98 -5.25
N THR A 269 -1.01 -18.85 -6.25
CA THR A 269 -0.90 -20.30 -6.06
C THR A 269 0.48 -20.69 -5.53
N LEU A 270 1.55 -20.19 -6.17
CA LEU A 270 2.93 -20.43 -5.77
C LEU A 270 3.19 -20.00 -4.32
N LEU A 271 2.73 -18.82 -3.93
CA LEU A 271 2.92 -18.28 -2.58
C LEU A 271 2.11 -19.07 -1.54
N ARG A 272 0.88 -19.49 -1.86
CA ARG A 272 0.07 -20.34 -0.98
C ARG A 272 0.67 -21.74 -0.77
N GLU A 273 1.26 -22.33 -1.80
CA GLU A 273 1.97 -23.62 -1.71
C GLU A 273 3.22 -23.56 -0.82
N ASN A 274 3.82 -22.37 -0.70
CA ASN A 274 5.00 -22.12 0.14
C ASN A 274 4.65 -21.52 1.52
N TYR A 275 3.37 -21.29 1.83
CA TYR A 275 2.93 -20.75 3.12
C TYR A 275 2.80 -21.86 4.16
N LYS A 276 3.36 -21.66 5.35
CA LYS A 276 3.55 -22.72 6.38
C LYS A 276 2.56 -22.66 7.55
N PHE A 277 1.65 -21.65 7.61
CA PHE A 277 0.72 -21.46 8.73
C PHE A 277 -0.73 -21.80 8.37
#